data_7928ae5d7f3d757daa3f2afd0bf1ea62
#
_entry.id   7928ae5d7f3d757daa3f2afd0bf1ea62
#
_cell.length_a   1.000
_cell.length_b   1.000
_cell.length_c   1.000
_cell.angle_alpha   90.00
_cell.angle_beta   90.00
_cell.angle_gamma   90.00
#
_symmetry.space_group_name_H-M   'P 1'
#
loop_
_entity.id
_entity.type
_entity.pdbx_description
1 polymer ?
#
loop_
_entity_poly.entity_id
_entity_poly.type
_entity_poly.pdbx_seq_one_letter_code
_entity_poly.pdbx_strand_id
1 'polypeptide(L)' 'MAYYLAYPRDYASDFEEYPTKKAALAAFRKTGRELARVGQYSEAVLYRANDRADIREYPDFVLSYGPRGMRAERA' A
#
# COMPACT_ATOMS: atom_id res chain seq x y z
N MET A 1 -10.52 -9.67 -9.48
CA MET A 1 -10.39 -8.81 -8.29
C MET A 1 -8.97 -8.29 -8.20
N ALA A 2 -8.81 -7.03 -7.90
CA ALA A 2 -7.50 -6.39 -7.87
C ALA A 2 -7.23 -5.72 -6.53
N TYR A 3 -5.98 -5.37 -6.31
CA TYR A 3 -5.53 -4.65 -5.12
C TYR A 3 -4.99 -3.30 -5.55
N TYR A 4 -5.39 -2.25 -4.84
CA TYR A 4 -5.03 -0.86 -5.14
C TYR A 4 -4.27 -0.27 -3.97
N LEU A 5 -3.03 0.12 -4.24
CA LEU A 5 -2.11 0.67 -3.25
C LEU A 5 -2.11 2.19 -3.36
N ALA A 6 -2.29 2.88 -2.22
CA ALA A 6 -2.26 4.33 -2.17
C ALA A 6 -1.41 4.81 -1.01
N TYR A 7 -0.59 5.82 -1.28
CA TYR A 7 0.23 6.47 -0.27
C TYR A 7 -0.48 7.72 0.25
N PRO A 8 -0.41 8.01 1.57
CA PRO A 8 -1.16 9.11 2.15
C PRO A 8 -0.89 10.49 1.55
N ARG A 9 0.29 10.69 0.97
CA ARG A 9 0.66 11.98 0.38
C ARG A 9 0.15 12.18 -1.04
N ASP A 10 -0.22 11.10 -1.70
CA ASP A 10 -0.61 11.12 -3.11
C ASP A 10 -2.11 10.88 -3.24
N TYR A 11 -2.87 11.61 -2.48
CA TYR A 11 -4.31 11.38 -2.34
C TYR A 11 -5.04 11.08 -3.63
N ALA A 12 -5.74 9.99 -3.58
CA ALA A 12 -6.93 9.67 -4.35
C ALA A 12 -6.80 9.52 -5.86
N SER A 13 -5.82 10.09 -6.51
CA SER A 13 -5.72 10.01 -7.97
C SER A 13 -4.75 8.97 -8.47
N ASP A 14 -3.80 8.54 -7.63
CA ASP A 14 -2.71 7.66 -8.07
C ASP A 14 -2.69 6.33 -7.31
N PHE A 15 -3.74 5.54 -7.53
CA PHE A 15 -3.71 4.16 -7.06
C PHE A 15 -2.81 3.33 -7.98
N GLU A 16 -1.92 2.56 -7.37
CA GLU A 16 -1.16 1.54 -8.10
C GLU A 16 -1.94 0.23 -8.04
N GLU A 17 -2.25 -0.33 -9.19
CA GLU A 17 -3.03 -1.55 -9.27
C GLU A 17 -2.15 -2.78 -9.35
N TYR A 18 -2.49 -3.81 -8.56
CA TYR A 18 -1.79 -5.09 -8.54
C TYR A 18 -2.80 -6.22 -8.62
N PRO A 19 -2.46 -7.32 -9.33
CA PRO A 19 -3.38 -8.44 -9.48
C PRO A 19 -3.58 -9.24 -8.20
N THR A 20 -2.62 -9.23 -7.29
CA THR A 20 -2.66 -9.99 -6.04
C THR A 20 -2.19 -9.15 -4.85
N LYS A 21 -2.64 -9.54 -3.66
CA LYS A 21 -2.15 -8.93 -2.41
C LYS A 21 -0.63 -9.08 -2.29
N LYS A 22 -0.11 -10.26 -2.63
CA LYS A 22 1.33 -10.55 -2.57
C LYS A 22 2.13 -9.57 -3.43
N ALA A 23 1.67 -9.29 -4.65
CA ALA A 23 2.33 -8.34 -5.54
C ALA A 23 2.31 -6.93 -4.98
N ALA A 24 1.18 -6.49 -4.42
CA ALA A 24 1.05 -5.17 -3.80
C ALA A 24 1.99 -5.03 -2.59
N LEU A 25 2.03 -6.05 -1.72
CA LEU A 25 2.91 -6.04 -0.56
C LEU A 25 4.39 -6.03 -0.95
N ALA A 26 4.75 -6.77 -1.99
CA ALA A 26 6.13 -6.78 -2.49
C ALA A 26 6.54 -5.41 -3.03
N ALA A 27 5.66 -4.73 -3.74
CA ALA A 27 5.90 -3.38 -4.24
C ALA A 27 6.08 -2.38 -3.10
N PHE A 28 5.22 -2.44 -2.10
CA PHE A 28 5.33 -1.57 -0.92
C PHE A 28 6.63 -1.84 -0.15
N ARG A 29 7.00 -3.11 0.04
CA ARG A 29 8.24 -3.48 0.73
C ARG A 29 9.46 -2.91 0.02
N LYS A 30 9.49 -2.99 -1.31
CA LYS A 30 10.60 -2.44 -2.11
C LYS A 30 10.75 -0.94 -1.88
N THR A 31 9.65 -0.20 -1.98
CA THR A 31 9.64 1.24 -1.73
C THR A 31 10.08 1.56 -0.29
N GLY A 32 9.57 0.80 0.67
CA GLY A 32 9.93 0.97 2.09
C GLY A 32 11.41 0.79 2.34
N ARG A 33 12.02 -0.22 1.73
CA ARG A 33 13.46 -0.46 1.87
C ARG A 33 14.29 0.69 1.29
N GLU A 34 13.87 1.20 0.13
CA GLU A 34 14.57 2.31 -0.51
C GLU A 34 14.52 3.58 0.35
N LEU A 35 13.36 3.90 0.91
CA LEU A 35 13.20 5.06 1.77
C LEU A 35 13.90 4.88 3.11
N ALA A 36 13.92 3.67 3.65
CA ALA A 36 14.61 3.38 4.92
C ALA A 36 16.10 3.64 4.84
N ARG A 37 16.71 3.49 3.65
CA ARG A 37 18.13 3.77 3.45
C ARG A 37 18.49 5.23 3.72
N VAL A 38 17.55 6.14 3.55
CA VAL A 38 17.72 7.56 3.82
C VAL A 38 17.00 7.99 5.10
N GLY A 39 16.66 7.02 5.96
CA GLY A 39 16.07 7.29 7.26
C GLY A 39 14.58 7.67 7.21
N GLN A 40 13.91 7.37 6.11
CA GLN A 40 12.48 7.67 5.98
C GLN A 40 11.66 6.40 6.13
N TYR A 41 10.57 6.51 6.88
CA TYR A 41 9.62 5.43 7.06
C TYR A 41 8.36 5.70 6.25
N SER A 42 7.71 4.63 5.81
CA SER A 42 6.59 4.73 4.86
C SER A 42 5.32 4.18 5.45
N GLU A 43 4.20 4.75 5.00
CA GLU A 43 2.88 4.23 5.27
C GLU A 43 2.09 4.21 3.97
N ALA A 44 1.17 3.28 3.86
CA ALA A 44 0.27 3.18 2.72
C ALA A 44 -1.00 2.47 3.14
N VAL A 45 -2.02 2.55 2.29
CA VAL A 45 -3.26 1.81 2.47
C VAL A 45 -3.49 0.93 1.26
N LEU A 46 -4.16 -0.20 1.47
CA LEU A 46 -4.43 -1.16 0.42
C LEU A 46 -5.92 -1.45 0.36
N TYR A 47 -6.49 -1.28 -0.83
CA TYR A 47 -7.90 -1.56 -1.11
C TYR A 47 -8.01 -2.81 -1.96
N ARG A 48 -9.05 -3.60 -1.70
CA ARG A 48 -9.41 -4.74 -2.53
C ARG A 48 -10.72 -4.43 -3.23
N ALA A 49 -10.72 -4.47 -4.56
CA ALA A 49 -11.89 -4.14 -5.33
C ALA A 49 -11.88 -4.84 -6.69
N ASN A 50 -13.03 -4.95 -7.35
CA ASN A 50 -13.11 -5.53 -8.69
C ASN A 50 -12.45 -4.63 -9.72
N ASP A 51 -12.65 -3.33 -9.58
CA ASP A 51 -11.99 -2.32 -10.39
C ASP A 51 -11.83 -1.03 -9.59
N ARG A 52 -11.19 -0.04 -10.22
CA ARG A 52 -10.90 1.24 -9.56
C ARG A 52 -12.18 1.98 -9.11
N ALA A 53 -13.26 1.85 -9.87
CA ALA A 53 -14.52 2.52 -9.54
C ALA A 53 -15.20 1.93 -8.30
N ASP A 54 -14.87 0.68 -7.95
CA ASP A 54 -15.45 -0.01 -6.81
C ASP A 54 -14.65 0.17 -5.52
N ILE A 55 -13.60 1.00 -5.52
CA ILE A 55 -12.81 1.25 -4.32
C ILE A 55 -13.68 1.93 -3.27
N ARG A 56 -13.72 1.33 -2.09
CA ARG A 56 -14.54 1.81 -0.98
C ARG A 56 -13.87 2.98 -0.27
N GLU A 57 -14.63 3.65 0.58
CA GLU A 57 -14.13 4.77 1.38
C GLU A 57 -13.02 4.36 2.35
N TYR A 58 -13.11 3.13 2.88
CA TYR A 58 -12.15 2.63 3.86
C TYR A 58 -11.25 1.55 3.25
N PRO A 59 -9.95 1.57 3.57
CA PRO A 59 -9.04 0.54 3.08
C PRO A 59 -9.29 -0.81 3.75
N ASP A 60 -8.85 -1.87 3.10
CA ASP A 60 -8.89 -3.22 3.66
C ASP A 60 -7.67 -3.48 4.56
N PHE A 61 -6.53 -2.88 4.23
CA PHE A 61 -5.30 -3.03 5.00
C PHE A 61 -4.58 -1.70 5.16
N VAL A 62 -3.88 -1.56 6.27
CA VAL A 62 -2.96 -0.46 6.52
C VAL A 62 -1.56 -1.03 6.55
N LEU A 63 -0.67 -0.43 5.76
CA LEU A 63 0.70 -0.90 5.61
C LEU A 63 1.67 0.12 6.22
N SER A 64 2.73 -0.38 6.84
CA SER A 64 3.80 0.47 7.33
C SER A 64 5.15 -0.21 7.11
N TYR A 65 6.18 0.60 6.95
CA TYR A 65 7.55 0.14 6.89
C TYR A 65 8.41 0.98 7.83
N GLY A 66 8.91 0.34 8.86
CA GLY A 66 9.69 1.00 9.91
C GLY A 66 10.97 0.27 10.23
N PRO A 67 11.59 0.56 11.39
CA PRO A 67 12.88 -0.03 11.76
C PRO A 67 12.89 -1.55 11.82
N ARG A 68 11.72 -2.15 12.03
CA ARG A 68 11.58 -3.61 12.12
C ARG A 68 11.08 -4.25 10.83
N GLY A 69 11.01 -3.49 9.74
CA GLY A 69 10.55 -3.97 8.45
C GLY A 69 9.09 -3.64 8.19
N MET A 70 8.48 -4.42 7.29
CA MET A 70 7.13 -4.19 6.84
C MET A 70 6.09 -4.78 7.81
N ARG A 71 5.00 -4.04 7.98
CA ARG A 71 3.85 -4.45 8.74
C ARG A 71 2.58 -4.24 7.93
N ALA A 72 1.70 -5.23 7.92
CA ALA A 72 0.41 -5.14 7.25
C ALA A 72 -0.68 -5.55 8.24
N GLU A 73 -1.62 -4.66 8.49
CA GLU A 73 -2.70 -4.89 9.44
C GLU A 73 -4.04 -4.65 8.76
N ARG A 74 -5.05 -5.40 9.16
CA ARG A 74 -6.41 -5.11 8.72
C ARG A 74 -6.87 -3.79 9.31
N ALA A 75 -7.49 -3.01 8.45
CA ALA A 75 -8.05 -1.73 8.86
C ALA A 75 -9.32 -1.93 9.70
#